data_0cfc4692f0688d6989a72b4b13fbcf52
#
_entry.id   0cfc4692f0688d6989a72b4b13fbcf52
#
_cell.length_a   1.000
_cell.length_b   1.000
_cell.length_c   1.000
_cell.angle_alpha   90.00
_cell.angle_beta   90.00
_cell.angle_gamma   90.00
#
_symmetry.space_group_name_H-M   'P 1'
#
loop_
_entity.id
_entity.type
_entity.pdbx_description
1 polymer ?
#
loop_
_entity_poly.entity_id
_entity_poly.type
_entity_poly.pdbx_seq_one_letter_code
_entity_poly.pdbx_strand_id
1 'polypeptide(L)'
;HTLSLHDALPISSAAAAGSSGAGSSADGSRATKRVTIQDADGERTLEAQELMVAVGRSARTEMVGLDAAGGRTTKSGIAADENQQTSVPHIYAIGDVTGRWQLAHAASADALAAVDHIAGKPNYSNRDIVASCVYTRPEIAAVGMTLDQAREAGHEAVEGAFPIAANSKSSIMGEATGFVKIVSDEKSGAVLGAHLIGPRATDLIAELALAMSAEVTVEEIGATIHPHPTVSEAVMEAIH
;
A
#
# COMPACT_ATOMS: atom_id res chain seq x y z
N HIS A 1 6.26 -4.77 18.12
CA HIS A 1 4.83 -4.71 17.85
C HIS A 1 4.63 -4.11 16.48
N THR A 2 4.45 -4.97 15.48
CA THR A 2 4.16 -4.59 14.11
C THR A 2 2.70 -4.13 14.08
N LEU A 3 2.47 -2.85 13.85
CA LEU A 3 1.13 -2.36 13.51
C LEU A 3 0.85 -2.82 12.07
N SER A 4 0.13 -3.92 11.95
CA SER A 4 -0.53 -4.26 10.70
C SER A 4 -1.56 -3.17 10.40
N LEU A 5 -1.58 -2.65 9.19
CA LEU A 5 -2.65 -1.74 8.72
C LEU A 5 -4.06 -2.40 8.77
N HIS A 6 -4.12 -3.70 9.08
CA HIS A 6 -5.36 -4.46 9.28
C HIS A 6 -5.92 -4.40 10.71
N ASP A 7 -5.13 -3.95 11.68
CA ASP A 7 -5.56 -3.73 13.06
C ASP A 7 -6.07 -2.29 13.27
N ALA A 8 -6.55 -1.64 12.21
CA ALA A 8 -7.39 -0.47 12.37
C ALA A 8 -8.58 -0.89 13.23
N LEU A 9 -8.66 -0.34 14.42
CA LEU A 9 -9.68 -0.54 15.42
C LEU A 9 -11.06 -0.68 14.76
N PRO A 10 -11.86 -1.69 15.12
CA PRO A 10 -13.22 -1.74 14.66
C PRO A 10 -13.92 -0.49 15.21
N ILE A 11 -14.08 0.50 14.35
CA ILE A 11 -15.04 1.56 14.60
C ILE A 11 -16.38 0.84 14.48
N SER A 12 -16.89 0.34 15.59
CA SER A 12 -18.27 -0.12 15.66
C SER A 12 -19.10 1.06 15.15
N SER A 13 -19.95 0.83 14.16
CA SER A 13 -20.84 1.81 13.60
C SER A 13 -21.62 2.45 14.74
N ALA A 14 -21.09 3.50 15.33
CA ALA A 14 -21.84 4.37 16.19
C ALA A 14 -22.96 4.90 15.28
N ALA A 15 -24.19 4.57 15.61
CA ALA A 15 -25.36 5.09 14.94
C ALA A 15 -25.14 6.58 14.78
N ALA A 16 -25.12 7.05 13.54
CA ALA A 16 -25.12 8.46 13.24
C ALA A 16 -26.40 9.01 13.88
N ALA A 17 -26.27 9.53 15.08
CA ALA A 17 -27.29 10.34 15.69
C ALA A 17 -27.48 11.53 14.76
N GLY A 18 -28.69 11.65 14.23
CA GLY A 18 -29.07 12.47 13.09
C GLY A 18 -28.35 13.81 12.99
N SER A 19 -27.90 14.13 11.81
CA SER A 19 -27.54 15.48 11.40
C SER A 19 -28.80 16.35 11.41
N SER A 20 -29.14 16.90 12.56
CA SER A 20 -30.06 18.04 12.63
C SER A 20 -29.25 19.30 12.28
N GLY A 21 -29.60 19.89 11.19
CA GLY A 21 -29.41 21.25 10.75
C GLY A 21 -28.22 22.06 11.27
N ALA A 22 -27.43 22.59 10.34
CA ALA A 22 -26.51 23.69 10.61
C ALA A 22 -27.30 24.93 11.12
N GLY A 23 -27.48 24.98 12.44
CA GLY A 23 -27.87 26.18 13.15
C GLY A 23 -26.60 26.90 13.58
N SER A 24 -26.27 28.06 13.00
CA SER A 24 -25.29 28.94 13.58
C SER A 24 -25.84 29.44 14.91
N SER A 25 -25.21 29.10 16.01
CA SER A 25 -25.46 29.75 17.29
C SER A 25 -25.03 31.21 17.16
N ALA A 26 -25.84 32.11 17.71
CA ALA A 26 -25.63 33.56 17.67
C ALA A 26 -24.39 34.06 18.44
N ASP A 27 -23.63 33.14 19.06
CA ASP A 27 -22.43 33.43 19.85
C ASP A 27 -21.11 33.07 19.13
N GLY A 28 -21.15 32.66 17.86
CA GLY A 28 -19.97 32.31 17.09
C GLY A 28 -19.27 30.99 17.49
N SER A 29 -19.84 30.21 18.43
CA SER A 29 -19.29 28.90 18.77
C SER A 29 -19.59 27.90 17.66
N ARG A 30 -18.56 27.19 17.15
CA ARG A 30 -18.74 26.10 16.20
C ARG A 30 -19.39 24.92 16.90
N ALA A 31 -20.39 24.33 16.25
CA ALA A 31 -21.04 23.11 16.77
C ALA A 31 -19.99 22.02 17.00
N THR A 32 -20.01 21.41 18.18
CA THR A 32 -19.10 20.31 18.55
C THR A 32 -19.70 18.99 18.06
N LYS A 33 -18.89 18.20 17.36
CA LYS A 33 -19.21 16.82 16.96
C LYS A 33 -18.67 15.87 18.03
N ARG A 34 -19.42 14.84 18.37
CA ARG A 34 -19.06 13.87 19.37
C ARG A 34 -18.90 12.49 18.73
N VAL A 35 -17.77 11.83 18.99
CA VAL A 35 -17.44 10.50 18.46
C VAL A 35 -17.14 9.58 19.63
N THR A 36 -17.87 8.49 19.73
CA THR A 36 -17.58 7.43 20.69
C THR A 36 -16.72 6.37 20.00
N ILE A 37 -15.58 6.05 20.59
CA ILE A 37 -14.67 5.00 20.14
C ILE A 37 -14.55 3.93 21.20
N GLN A 38 -14.35 2.69 20.76
CA GLN A 38 -14.07 1.56 21.66
C GLN A 38 -12.68 1.01 21.31
N ASP A 39 -11.82 0.90 22.30
CA ASP A 39 -10.49 0.32 22.19
C ASP A 39 -10.27 -0.73 23.30
N ALA A 40 -9.03 -1.21 23.44
CA ALA A 40 -8.68 -2.21 24.47
C ALA A 40 -8.89 -1.71 25.90
N ASP A 41 -8.88 -0.39 26.11
CA ASP A 41 -9.06 0.24 27.41
C ASP A 41 -10.54 0.55 27.73
N GLY A 42 -11.44 0.32 26.76
CA GLY A 42 -12.89 0.50 26.90
C GLY A 42 -13.46 1.56 25.97
N GLU A 43 -14.67 2.03 26.32
CA GLU A 43 -15.38 3.06 25.56
C GLU A 43 -14.96 4.45 26.03
N ARG A 44 -14.65 5.35 25.06
CA ARG A 44 -14.39 6.76 25.34
C ARG A 44 -15.00 7.66 24.29
N THR A 45 -15.39 8.84 24.68
CA THR A 45 -15.98 9.84 23.80
C THR A 45 -15.00 10.97 23.54
N LEU A 46 -14.82 11.31 22.25
CA LEU A 46 -14.03 12.43 21.80
C LEU A 46 -14.96 13.53 21.28
N GLU A 47 -14.60 14.78 21.54
CA GLU A 47 -15.30 15.94 21.03
C GLU A 47 -14.38 16.74 20.10
N ALA A 48 -14.89 17.12 18.94
CA ALA A 48 -14.15 17.87 17.94
C ALA A 48 -15.06 18.81 17.17
N GLN A 49 -14.53 19.90 16.65
CA GLN A 49 -15.27 20.82 15.79
C GLN A 49 -15.52 20.22 14.41
N GLU A 50 -14.54 19.47 13.89
CA GLU A 50 -14.62 18.77 12.62
C GLU A 50 -14.25 17.30 12.77
N LEU A 51 -14.91 16.46 11.97
CA LEU A 51 -14.66 15.02 11.90
C LEU A 51 -14.31 14.65 10.46
N MET A 52 -13.14 14.08 10.27
CA MET A 52 -12.73 13.49 8.99
C MET A 52 -12.83 11.95 9.08
N VAL A 53 -13.63 11.37 8.18
CA VAL A 53 -13.77 9.90 8.07
C VAL A 53 -12.88 9.40 6.95
N ALA A 54 -11.86 8.60 7.29
CA ALA A 54 -10.88 8.06 6.37
C ALA A 54 -10.63 6.56 6.63
N VAL A 55 -11.72 5.79 6.75
CA VAL A 55 -11.72 4.38 7.21
C VAL A 55 -11.64 3.36 6.08
N GLY A 56 -11.37 3.79 4.85
CA GLY A 56 -11.22 2.93 3.69
C GLY A 56 -12.06 3.37 2.49
N ARG A 57 -11.95 2.58 1.42
CA ARG A 57 -12.61 2.80 0.14
C ARG A 57 -13.24 1.50 -0.33
N SER A 58 -14.31 1.62 -1.10
CA SER A 58 -14.96 0.50 -1.79
C SER A 58 -15.11 0.81 -3.28
N ALA A 59 -15.06 -0.22 -4.11
CA ALA A 59 -15.34 -0.08 -5.53
C ALA A 59 -16.80 0.33 -5.75
N ARG A 60 -17.03 1.34 -6.61
CA ARG A 60 -18.37 1.79 -6.99
C ARG A 60 -18.74 1.16 -8.33
N THR A 61 -19.56 0.13 -8.30
CA THR A 61 -19.93 -0.68 -9.47
C THR A 61 -21.35 -0.45 -9.96
N GLU A 62 -22.22 0.17 -9.13
CA GLU A 62 -23.67 0.25 -9.37
C GLU A 62 -24.03 1.15 -10.56
N MET A 63 -23.18 2.13 -10.90
CA MET A 63 -23.48 3.15 -11.91
C MET A 63 -23.04 2.79 -13.33
N VAL A 64 -22.31 1.67 -13.51
CA VAL A 64 -21.72 1.33 -14.82
C VAL A 64 -22.61 0.40 -15.67
N GLY A 65 -23.74 -0.06 -15.14
CA GLY A 65 -24.68 -0.89 -15.87
C GLY A 65 -24.13 -2.26 -16.29
N LEU A 66 -23.11 -2.76 -15.58
CA LEU A 66 -22.42 -4.00 -15.93
C LEU A 66 -23.35 -5.23 -15.91
N ASP A 67 -24.29 -5.27 -14.96
CA ASP A 67 -25.28 -6.35 -14.84
C ASP A 67 -26.17 -6.44 -16.09
N ALA A 68 -26.56 -5.29 -16.66
CA ALA A 68 -27.34 -5.24 -17.91
C ALA A 68 -26.56 -5.80 -19.12
N ALA A 69 -25.22 -5.74 -19.07
CA ALA A 69 -24.34 -6.34 -20.07
C ALA A 69 -24.00 -7.82 -19.79
N GLY A 70 -24.51 -8.41 -18.69
CA GLY A 70 -24.22 -9.78 -18.29
C GLY A 70 -22.87 -9.94 -17.57
N GLY A 71 -22.29 -8.85 -17.11
CA GLY A 71 -21.03 -8.87 -16.36
C GLY A 71 -21.20 -9.28 -14.90
N ARG A 72 -20.11 -9.71 -14.27
CA ARG A 72 -20.10 -10.18 -12.89
C ARG A 72 -19.36 -9.21 -11.97
N THR A 73 -19.96 -8.95 -10.81
CA THR A 73 -19.32 -8.26 -9.69
C THR A 73 -19.02 -9.22 -8.56
N THR A 74 -18.04 -8.89 -7.73
CA THR A 74 -17.71 -9.55 -6.47
C THR A 74 -17.94 -8.59 -5.31
N LYS A 75 -17.68 -9.04 -4.08
CA LYS A 75 -17.72 -8.15 -2.90
C LYS A 75 -16.68 -7.02 -2.98
N SER A 76 -15.56 -7.25 -3.66
CA SER A 76 -14.47 -6.29 -3.79
C SER A 76 -14.63 -5.34 -4.97
N GLY A 77 -15.31 -5.76 -6.05
CA GLY A 77 -15.45 -4.95 -7.26
C GLY A 77 -15.85 -5.75 -8.50
N ILE A 78 -15.53 -5.27 -9.67
CA ILE A 78 -15.78 -5.96 -10.94
C ILE A 78 -14.77 -7.11 -11.10
N ALA A 79 -15.27 -8.34 -11.35
CA ALA A 79 -14.42 -9.48 -11.62
C ALA A 79 -13.74 -9.33 -12.99
N ALA A 80 -12.40 -9.36 -13.00
CA ALA A 80 -11.57 -9.35 -14.19
C ALA A 80 -10.48 -10.43 -14.07
N ASP A 81 -10.05 -10.94 -15.21
CA ASP A 81 -8.95 -11.91 -15.30
C ASP A 81 -7.56 -11.23 -15.26
N GLU A 82 -6.53 -12.01 -15.53
CA GLU A 82 -5.14 -11.53 -15.62
C GLU A 82 -4.88 -10.53 -16.75
N ASN A 83 -5.74 -10.49 -17.77
CA ASN A 83 -5.70 -9.54 -18.88
C ASN A 83 -6.64 -8.35 -18.66
N GLN A 84 -7.23 -8.21 -17.47
CA GLN A 84 -8.24 -7.21 -17.12
C GLN A 84 -9.58 -7.38 -17.90
N GLN A 85 -9.78 -8.52 -18.58
CA GLN A 85 -11.02 -8.84 -19.27
C GLN A 85 -12.08 -9.29 -18.25
N THR A 86 -13.28 -8.78 -18.36
CA THR A 86 -14.41 -9.21 -17.53
C THR A 86 -15.05 -10.49 -18.06
N SER A 87 -16.11 -10.96 -17.40
CA SER A 87 -16.93 -12.07 -17.92
C SER A 87 -17.60 -11.75 -19.28
N VAL A 88 -17.56 -10.50 -19.72
CA VAL A 88 -18.06 -10.05 -21.02
C VAL A 88 -16.85 -9.73 -21.92
N PRO A 89 -16.60 -10.48 -23.01
CA PRO A 89 -15.30 -10.48 -23.71
C PRO A 89 -14.86 -9.13 -24.29
N HIS A 90 -15.75 -8.17 -24.50
CA HIS A 90 -15.41 -6.85 -25.03
C HIS A 90 -15.41 -5.75 -23.95
N ILE A 91 -15.58 -6.14 -22.67
CA ILE A 91 -15.53 -5.22 -21.52
C ILE A 91 -14.33 -5.55 -20.66
N TYR A 92 -13.54 -4.54 -20.35
CA TYR A 92 -12.36 -4.62 -19.50
C TYR A 92 -12.60 -3.76 -18.25
N ALA A 93 -12.06 -4.20 -17.12
CA ALA A 93 -12.11 -3.46 -15.85
C ALA A 93 -10.70 -3.28 -15.29
N ILE A 94 -10.32 -2.04 -14.98
CA ILE A 94 -8.99 -1.67 -14.52
C ILE A 94 -9.06 -0.79 -13.26
N GLY A 95 -8.01 -0.83 -12.45
CA GLY A 95 -7.86 0.05 -11.29
C GLY A 95 -8.84 -0.21 -10.17
N ASP A 96 -9.20 0.85 -9.43
CA ASP A 96 -9.98 0.79 -8.19
C ASP A 96 -11.29 0.00 -8.31
N VAL A 97 -11.92 0.00 -9.48
CA VAL A 97 -13.20 -0.68 -9.70
C VAL A 97 -13.09 -2.21 -9.63
N THR A 98 -11.89 -2.78 -9.82
CA THR A 98 -11.64 -4.21 -9.67
C THR A 98 -11.54 -4.63 -8.20
N GLY A 99 -11.26 -3.68 -7.31
CA GLY A 99 -11.05 -3.91 -5.88
C GLY A 99 -9.74 -4.64 -5.53
N ARG A 100 -8.85 -4.86 -6.51
CA ARG A 100 -7.56 -5.53 -6.29
C ARG A 100 -6.54 -4.57 -5.65
N TRP A 101 -6.15 -3.53 -6.39
CA TRP A 101 -5.26 -2.48 -5.95
C TRP A 101 -5.94 -1.13 -6.12
N GLN A 102 -6.01 -0.34 -5.05
CA GLN A 102 -6.58 1.02 -5.09
C GLN A 102 -5.44 2.05 -5.17
N LEU A 103 -4.57 1.87 -6.18
CA LEU A 103 -3.33 2.62 -6.40
C LEU A 103 -3.26 3.08 -7.86
N ALA A 104 -2.96 4.36 -8.07
CA ALA A 104 -2.95 4.95 -9.40
C ALA A 104 -1.95 4.28 -10.37
N HIS A 105 -0.75 3.94 -9.89
CA HIS A 105 0.26 3.26 -10.70
C HIS A 105 -0.14 1.81 -11.04
N ALA A 106 -0.83 1.11 -10.15
CA ALA A 106 -1.39 -0.20 -10.46
C ALA A 106 -2.48 -0.10 -11.53
N ALA A 107 -3.37 0.90 -11.45
CA ALA A 107 -4.39 1.16 -12.47
C ALA A 107 -3.78 1.48 -13.84
N SER A 108 -2.65 2.21 -13.86
CA SER A 108 -1.91 2.48 -15.10
C SER A 108 -1.33 1.21 -15.72
N ALA A 109 -0.76 0.32 -14.90
CA ALA A 109 -0.26 -0.98 -15.35
C ALA A 109 -1.39 -1.88 -15.86
N ASP A 110 -2.53 -1.91 -15.17
CA ASP A 110 -3.73 -2.63 -15.61
C ASP A 110 -4.22 -2.13 -16.98
N ALA A 111 -4.19 -0.80 -17.21
CA ALA A 111 -4.60 -0.20 -18.48
C ALA A 111 -3.70 -0.65 -19.63
N LEU A 112 -2.38 -0.67 -19.43
CA LEU A 112 -1.43 -1.17 -20.42
C LEU A 112 -1.66 -2.65 -20.71
N ALA A 113 -1.86 -3.46 -19.68
CA ALA A 113 -2.17 -4.88 -19.84
C ALA A 113 -3.44 -5.12 -20.66
N ALA A 114 -4.50 -4.38 -20.38
CA ALA A 114 -5.75 -4.46 -21.13
C ALA A 114 -5.54 -4.08 -22.61
N VAL A 115 -4.83 -3.01 -22.89
CA VAL A 115 -4.56 -2.54 -24.25
C VAL A 115 -3.65 -3.50 -25.01
N ASP A 116 -2.62 -4.06 -24.38
CA ASP A 116 -1.75 -5.07 -24.99
C ASP A 116 -2.54 -6.32 -25.35
N HIS A 117 -3.40 -6.79 -24.44
CA HIS A 117 -4.30 -7.94 -24.72
C HIS A 117 -5.24 -7.66 -25.89
N ILE A 118 -5.90 -6.49 -25.95
CA ILE A 118 -6.76 -6.08 -27.06
C ILE A 118 -5.97 -6.04 -28.38
N ALA A 119 -4.72 -5.63 -28.35
CA ALA A 119 -3.85 -5.53 -29.50
C ALA A 119 -3.17 -6.87 -29.88
N GLY A 120 -3.38 -7.95 -29.14
CA GLY A 120 -2.71 -9.24 -29.32
C GLY A 120 -1.20 -9.18 -29.07
N LYS A 121 -0.75 -8.26 -28.20
CA LYS A 121 0.65 -8.09 -27.82
C LYS A 121 0.94 -8.76 -26.48
N PRO A 122 2.18 -9.23 -26.26
CA PRO A 122 2.59 -9.72 -24.95
C PRO A 122 2.62 -8.59 -23.92
N ASN A 123 2.19 -8.86 -22.70
CA ASN A 123 2.36 -7.98 -21.56
C ASN A 123 3.49 -8.50 -20.67
N TYR A 124 4.43 -7.63 -20.31
CA TYR A 124 5.60 -7.97 -19.49
C TYR A 124 5.51 -7.43 -18.05
N SER A 125 4.44 -6.71 -17.70
CA SER A 125 4.31 -6.17 -16.35
C SER A 125 3.94 -7.25 -15.34
N ASN A 126 4.76 -7.42 -14.31
CA ASN A 126 4.43 -8.25 -13.15
C ASN A 126 3.51 -7.46 -12.21
N ARG A 127 2.20 -7.69 -12.31
CA ARG A 127 1.19 -6.98 -11.53
C ARG A 127 0.94 -7.56 -10.13
N ASP A 128 1.73 -8.54 -9.71
CA ASP A 128 1.76 -9.03 -8.34
C ASP A 128 2.78 -8.28 -7.50
N ILE A 129 3.76 -7.65 -8.15
CA ILE A 129 4.77 -6.81 -7.51
C ILE A 129 4.36 -5.35 -7.63
N VAL A 130 3.58 -4.89 -6.66
CA VAL A 130 3.07 -3.51 -6.62
C VAL A 130 3.52 -2.85 -5.32
N ALA A 131 4.28 -1.76 -5.44
CA ALA A 131 4.70 -0.99 -4.29
C ALA A 131 3.52 -0.17 -3.70
N SER A 132 3.39 -0.19 -2.39
CA SER A 132 2.45 0.64 -1.63
C SER A 132 3.22 1.77 -0.96
N CYS A 133 2.73 3.01 -1.09
CA CYS A 133 3.37 4.22 -0.59
C CYS A 133 2.42 5.06 0.27
N VAL A 134 2.93 5.55 1.41
CA VAL A 134 2.24 6.51 2.28
C VAL A 134 3.12 7.75 2.43
N TYR A 135 2.61 8.88 1.98
CA TYR A 135 3.35 10.15 1.87
C TYR A 135 3.28 10.98 3.15
N THR A 136 3.48 10.31 4.27
CA THR A 136 3.61 10.94 5.60
C THR A 136 5.05 11.45 5.83
N ARG A 137 5.35 11.97 7.03
CA ARG A 137 6.71 12.33 7.45
C ARG A 137 6.99 11.66 8.78
N PRO A 138 7.82 10.60 8.83
CA PRO A 138 8.54 9.96 7.71
C PRO A 138 7.61 9.31 6.69
N GLU A 139 8.11 9.14 5.45
CA GLU A 139 7.44 8.36 4.40
C GLU A 139 7.45 6.87 4.76
N ILE A 140 6.46 6.13 4.24
CA ILE A 140 6.39 4.67 4.39
C ILE A 140 6.21 4.06 3.01
N ALA A 141 6.95 3.00 2.71
CA ALA A 141 6.79 2.24 1.49
C ALA A 141 6.99 0.75 1.73
N ALA A 142 6.25 -0.08 0.99
CA ALA A 142 6.34 -1.53 1.09
C ALA A 142 6.09 -2.18 -0.27
N VAL A 143 6.75 -3.30 -0.53
CA VAL A 143 6.49 -4.19 -1.66
C VAL A 143 6.70 -5.63 -1.23
N GLY A 144 5.90 -6.56 -1.76
CA GLY A 144 6.02 -7.99 -1.48
C GLY A 144 5.57 -8.38 -0.06
N MET A 145 6.15 -9.44 0.47
CA MET A 145 5.75 -10.11 1.70
C MET A 145 6.48 -9.59 2.93
N THR A 146 5.82 -9.59 4.08
CA THR A 146 6.49 -9.50 5.38
C THR A 146 7.20 -10.83 5.69
N LEU A 147 8.11 -10.84 6.68
CA LEU A 147 8.79 -12.05 7.13
C LEU A 147 7.81 -13.16 7.51
N ASP A 148 6.76 -12.81 8.25
CA ASP A 148 5.75 -13.79 8.68
C ASP A 148 4.96 -14.33 7.49
N GLN A 149 4.53 -13.47 6.56
CA GLN A 149 3.84 -13.90 5.33
C GLN A 149 4.72 -14.81 4.46
N ALA A 150 6.01 -14.50 4.33
CA ALA A 150 6.94 -15.33 3.57
C ALA A 150 7.11 -16.72 4.21
N ARG A 151 7.20 -16.79 5.53
CA ARG A 151 7.26 -18.07 6.27
C ARG A 151 5.96 -18.86 6.18
N GLU A 152 4.81 -18.19 6.29
CA GLU A 152 3.50 -18.82 6.08
C GLU A 152 3.32 -19.34 4.66
N ALA A 153 3.93 -18.68 3.67
CA ALA A 153 3.96 -19.13 2.27
C ALA A 153 4.94 -20.29 2.02
N GLY A 154 5.72 -20.72 3.03
CA GLY A 154 6.63 -21.87 2.97
C GLY A 154 8.06 -21.54 2.56
N HIS A 155 8.46 -20.26 2.51
CA HIS A 155 9.84 -19.86 2.27
C HIS A 155 10.71 -20.03 3.52
N GLU A 156 11.98 -20.37 3.32
CA GLU A 156 13.01 -20.25 4.36
C GLU A 156 13.43 -18.78 4.45
N ALA A 157 12.53 -17.92 4.98
CA ALA A 157 12.68 -16.49 4.91
C ALA A 157 13.51 -15.93 6.07
N VAL A 158 14.41 -15.02 5.73
CA VAL A 158 15.22 -14.20 6.64
C VAL A 158 14.96 -12.71 6.39
N GLU A 159 15.25 -11.87 7.38
CA GLU A 159 15.07 -10.41 7.30
C GLU A 159 16.38 -9.72 7.66
N GLY A 160 16.87 -8.88 6.74
CA GLY A 160 17.91 -7.90 7.02
C GLY A 160 17.29 -6.55 7.34
N ALA A 161 17.95 -5.77 8.20
CA ALA A 161 17.42 -4.47 8.62
C ALA A 161 18.53 -3.45 8.89
N PHE A 162 18.33 -2.22 8.42
CA PHE A 162 19.24 -1.10 8.66
C PHE A 162 18.48 0.12 9.22
N PRO A 163 18.91 0.69 10.37
CA PRO A 163 18.28 1.87 10.95
C PRO A 163 18.69 3.13 10.18
N ILE A 164 17.74 3.95 9.78
CA ILE A 164 17.99 5.22 9.08
C ILE A 164 18.89 6.18 9.87
N ALA A 165 18.88 6.10 11.20
CA ALA A 165 19.78 6.88 12.05
C ALA A 165 21.27 6.64 11.78
N ALA A 166 21.65 5.49 11.23
CA ALA A 166 23.02 5.15 10.85
C ALA A 166 23.39 5.65 9.43
N ASN A 167 22.42 6.11 8.63
CA ASN A 167 22.68 6.63 7.29
C ASN A 167 23.17 8.09 7.33
N SER A 168 24.36 8.35 6.77
CA SER A 168 24.99 9.67 6.78
C SER A 168 24.14 10.75 6.09
N LYS A 169 23.52 10.43 4.95
CA LYS A 169 22.70 11.40 4.21
C LYS A 169 21.46 11.80 4.98
N SER A 170 20.79 10.84 5.61
CA SER A 170 19.62 11.08 6.45
C SER A 170 19.96 11.97 7.67
N SER A 171 21.12 11.75 8.27
CA SER A 171 21.63 12.60 9.36
C SER A 171 21.91 14.03 8.90
N ILE A 172 22.53 14.21 7.72
CA ILE A 172 22.76 15.53 7.11
C ILE A 172 21.43 16.26 6.82
N MET A 173 20.38 15.52 6.43
CA MET A 173 19.05 16.07 6.15
C MET A 173 18.26 16.38 7.43
N GLY A 174 18.72 15.92 8.60
CA GLY A 174 17.95 16.01 9.84
C GLY A 174 16.73 15.08 9.89
N GLU A 175 16.74 14.00 9.10
CA GLU A 175 15.63 13.05 8.94
C GLU A 175 16.10 11.62 9.26
N ALA A 176 16.57 11.41 10.49
CA ALA A 176 17.20 10.18 10.93
C ALA A 176 16.22 9.14 11.54
N THR A 177 14.92 9.28 11.27
CA THR A 177 13.89 8.37 11.83
C THR A 177 13.50 7.31 10.82
N GLY A 178 13.49 6.04 11.27
CA GLY A 178 12.98 4.92 10.48
C GLY A 178 13.97 3.77 10.28
N PHE A 179 13.68 2.94 9.32
CA PHE A 179 14.48 1.76 8.96
C PHE A 179 14.22 1.34 7.52
N VAL A 180 15.15 0.56 6.98
CA VAL A 180 14.96 -0.27 5.78
C VAL A 180 14.98 -1.72 6.23
N LYS A 181 13.99 -2.51 5.80
CA LYS A 181 13.92 -3.96 6.00
C LYS A 181 13.77 -4.66 4.66
N ILE A 182 14.52 -5.73 4.46
CA ILE A 182 14.46 -6.58 3.27
C ILE A 182 14.24 -8.01 3.72
N VAL A 183 13.23 -8.65 3.15
CA VAL A 183 12.91 -10.07 3.38
C VAL A 183 13.40 -10.85 2.17
N SER A 184 14.19 -11.89 2.38
CA SER A 184 14.73 -12.74 1.33
C SER A 184 14.60 -14.23 1.68
N ASP A 185 14.65 -15.05 0.65
CA ASP A 185 14.77 -16.51 0.82
C ASP A 185 16.22 -16.89 1.07
N GLU A 186 16.48 -17.57 2.18
CA GLU A 186 17.85 -17.89 2.65
C GLU A 186 18.64 -18.74 1.66
N LYS A 187 17.97 -19.61 0.89
CA LYS A 187 18.65 -20.50 -0.05
C LYS A 187 18.95 -19.86 -1.39
N SER A 188 18.00 -19.15 -1.93
CA SER A 188 18.10 -18.59 -3.28
C SER A 188 18.60 -17.15 -3.31
N GLY A 189 18.57 -16.45 -2.17
CA GLY A 189 18.84 -15.02 -2.09
C GLY A 189 17.73 -14.16 -2.71
N ALA A 190 16.62 -14.75 -3.18
CA ALA A 190 15.56 -14.02 -3.85
C ALA A 190 14.90 -13.02 -2.91
N VAL A 191 14.70 -11.79 -3.37
CA VAL A 191 13.98 -10.76 -2.62
C VAL A 191 12.49 -11.10 -2.60
N LEU A 192 11.93 -11.35 -1.41
CA LEU A 192 10.53 -11.69 -1.18
C LEU A 192 9.69 -10.49 -0.79
N GLY A 193 10.31 -9.46 -0.23
CA GLY A 193 9.64 -8.22 0.15
C GLY A 193 10.56 -7.20 0.76
N ALA A 194 10.07 -5.96 0.85
CA ALA A 194 10.79 -4.85 1.46
C ALA A 194 9.84 -3.86 2.12
N HIS A 195 10.27 -3.29 3.24
CA HIS A 195 9.48 -2.39 4.07
C HIS A 195 10.37 -1.25 4.57
N LEU A 196 10.05 -0.04 4.17
CA LEU A 196 10.83 1.16 4.41
C LEU A 196 10.00 2.18 5.20
N ILE A 197 10.62 2.77 6.22
CA ILE A 197 10.12 3.96 6.90
C ILE A 197 11.28 4.93 6.96
N GLY A 198 11.11 6.13 6.39
CA GLY A 198 12.19 7.13 6.42
C GLY A 198 12.13 8.10 5.25
N PRO A 199 13.14 8.99 5.14
CA PRO A 199 13.23 9.91 4.03
C PRO A 199 13.39 9.15 2.70
N ARG A 200 12.70 9.60 1.66
CA ARG A 200 12.75 8.99 0.32
C ARG A 200 12.29 7.54 0.23
N ALA A 201 11.61 7.01 1.23
CA ALA A 201 11.12 5.63 1.21
C ALA A 201 10.26 5.35 -0.04
N THR A 202 9.43 6.31 -0.44
CA THR A 202 8.53 6.20 -1.61
C THR A 202 9.27 6.23 -2.95
N ASP A 203 10.47 6.81 -3.01
CA ASP A 203 11.33 6.77 -4.19
C ASP A 203 12.19 5.49 -4.20
N LEU A 204 12.75 5.11 -3.05
CA LEU A 204 13.66 3.97 -2.91
C LEU A 204 12.99 2.62 -3.16
N ILE A 205 11.70 2.49 -2.85
CA ILE A 205 10.97 1.23 -3.01
C ILE A 205 10.97 0.73 -4.46
N ALA A 206 11.16 1.61 -5.44
CA ALA A 206 11.19 1.25 -6.86
C ALA A 206 12.39 0.37 -7.21
N GLU A 207 13.54 0.56 -6.55
CA GLU A 207 14.73 -0.31 -6.69
C GLU A 207 14.40 -1.74 -6.28
N LEU A 208 13.76 -1.90 -5.13
CA LEU A 208 13.40 -3.23 -4.59
C LEU A 208 12.26 -3.89 -5.38
N ALA A 209 11.30 -3.11 -5.87
CA ALA A 209 10.28 -3.62 -6.78
C ALA A 209 10.88 -4.09 -8.12
N LEU A 210 11.89 -3.37 -8.64
CA LEU A 210 12.63 -3.80 -9.82
C LEU A 210 13.43 -5.07 -9.54
N ALA A 211 14.12 -5.14 -8.39
CA ALA A 211 14.87 -6.32 -7.99
C ALA A 211 13.98 -7.56 -7.94
N MET A 212 12.81 -7.46 -7.31
CA MET A 212 11.83 -8.55 -7.29
C MET A 212 11.34 -8.93 -8.68
N SER A 213 11.03 -7.94 -9.54
CA SER A 213 10.50 -8.19 -10.89
C SER A 213 11.54 -8.80 -11.83
N ALA A 214 12.82 -8.49 -11.61
CA ALA A 214 13.95 -9.01 -12.40
C ALA A 214 14.62 -10.23 -11.76
N GLU A 215 14.06 -10.74 -10.65
CA GLU A 215 14.60 -11.89 -9.89
C GLU A 215 16.06 -11.67 -9.41
N VAL A 216 16.41 -10.41 -9.08
CA VAL A 216 17.71 -10.02 -8.54
C VAL A 216 17.81 -10.51 -7.10
N THR A 217 18.96 -11.05 -6.72
CA THR A 217 19.22 -11.54 -5.36
C THR A 217 19.70 -10.44 -4.41
N VAL A 218 19.61 -10.68 -3.12
CA VAL A 218 20.15 -9.76 -2.10
C VAL A 218 21.66 -9.58 -2.22
N GLU A 219 22.39 -10.62 -2.63
CA GLU A 219 23.83 -10.53 -2.88
C GLU A 219 24.16 -9.59 -4.03
N GLU A 220 23.35 -9.58 -5.11
CA GLU A 220 23.54 -8.68 -6.25
C GLU A 220 23.21 -7.24 -5.89
N ILE A 221 22.17 -7.00 -5.05
CA ILE A 221 21.88 -5.67 -4.50
C ILE A 221 23.06 -5.20 -3.63
N GLY A 222 23.58 -6.05 -2.74
CA GLY A 222 24.73 -5.76 -1.88
C GLY A 222 26.03 -5.49 -2.65
N ALA A 223 26.20 -6.15 -3.80
CA ALA A 223 27.34 -5.92 -4.70
C ALA A 223 27.18 -4.67 -5.59
N THR A 224 25.98 -4.10 -5.65
CA THR A 224 25.72 -2.89 -6.43
C THR A 224 26.35 -1.67 -5.75
N ILE A 225 27.13 -0.89 -6.52
CA ILE A 225 27.79 0.32 -5.99
C ILE A 225 26.78 1.45 -5.84
N HIS A 226 26.36 1.72 -4.62
CA HIS A 226 25.49 2.84 -4.31
C HIS A 226 26.30 4.14 -4.18
N PRO A 227 25.80 5.28 -4.69
CA PRO A 227 26.53 6.54 -4.61
C PRO A 227 26.54 7.09 -3.17
N HIS A 228 27.67 7.66 -2.74
CA HIS A 228 27.86 8.27 -1.43
C HIS A 228 27.97 9.81 -1.50
N PRO A 229 27.29 10.60 -0.59
CA PRO A 229 26.33 10.17 0.40
C PRO A 229 24.89 10.19 -0.16
N THR A 230 24.16 9.08 -0.02
CA THR A 230 22.76 8.98 -0.42
C THR A 230 21.92 8.22 0.60
N VAL A 231 20.59 8.33 0.52
CA VAL A 231 19.68 7.51 1.35
C VAL A 231 19.64 6.07 0.81
N SER A 232 19.88 5.86 -0.50
CA SER A 232 19.87 4.52 -1.11
C SER A 232 20.93 3.57 -0.56
N GLU A 233 22.03 4.08 0.03
CA GLU A 233 23.00 3.23 0.74
C GLU A 233 22.34 2.41 1.85
N ALA A 234 21.23 2.91 2.44
CA ALA A 234 20.48 2.17 3.46
C ALA A 234 19.84 0.88 2.93
N VAL A 235 19.59 0.78 1.62
CA VAL A 235 19.12 -0.46 0.96
C VAL A 235 20.24 -1.50 0.94
N MET A 236 21.44 -1.10 0.51
CA MET A 236 22.61 -1.96 0.49
C MET A 236 22.98 -2.44 1.91
N GLU A 237 22.98 -1.55 2.87
CA GLU A 237 23.35 -1.86 4.27
C GLU A 237 22.30 -2.78 4.95
N ALA A 238 21.05 -2.79 4.51
CA ALA A 238 20.00 -3.65 5.06
C ALA A 238 20.14 -5.12 4.67
N ILE A 239 21.12 -5.48 3.82
CA ILE A 239 21.36 -6.85 3.35
C ILE A 239 22.35 -7.58 4.27
N HIS A 240 23.15 -6.83 5.01
CA HIS A 240 24.18 -7.34 5.93
C HIS A 240 23.67 -7.38 7.38
#